data_6fd93d21f136132ef42759b00bd13863
#
_entry.id   6fd93d21f136132ef42759b00bd13863
#
_cell.length_a   1.000
_cell.length_b   1.000
_cell.length_c   1.000
_cell.angle_alpha   90.00
_cell.angle_beta   90.00
_cell.angle_gamma   90.00
#
_symmetry.space_group_name_H-M   'P 1'
#
loop_
_entity.id
_entity.type
_entity.pdbx_description
1 polymer ?
#
loop_
_entity_poly.entity_id
_entity_poly.type
_entity_poly.pdbx_seq_one_letter_code
_entity_poly.pdbx_strand_id
1 'polypeptide(L)'
;AREEMPDFSWDDLKGKDVLGGRKGGMPEMVFEYILKKNGINPQKDLSINQSIDFGSTAAAFSGGQADYTIEFEPSATALEAENSGYVVASLGVDSGYVPYTAYSAKTSYLNANPNIIQKFTNALQKGMDFVQSHTPEEIAKVIAPQFKETDLATITTIVSRYYEQDTWKSDLIFNEESFNLLQDILENSGELKERVPYEELVTTTFAKKAAH
;
A
#
# COMPACT_ATOMS: atom_id res chain seq x y z
N ALA A 1 9.44 -4.80 -13.02
CA ALA A 1 9.95 -5.59 -14.15
C ALA A 1 11.46 -5.42 -14.31
N ARG A 2 12.08 -6.29 -15.11
CA ARG A 2 13.53 -6.20 -15.43
C ARG A 2 13.87 -5.13 -16.44
N GLU A 3 12.91 -4.77 -17.26
CA GLU A 3 13.02 -3.81 -18.35
C GLU A 3 11.87 -2.81 -18.25
N GLU A 4 12.06 -1.65 -18.86
CA GLU A 4 10.99 -0.68 -19.03
C GLU A 4 9.87 -1.26 -19.90
N MET A 5 8.63 -1.13 -19.47
CA MET A 5 7.45 -1.61 -20.18
C MET A 5 6.37 -0.52 -20.19
N PRO A 6 6.49 0.47 -21.10
CA PRO A 6 5.54 1.59 -21.14
C PRO A 6 4.10 1.14 -21.47
N ASP A 7 3.94 0.02 -22.15
CA ASP A 7 2.65 -0.55 -22.53
C ASP A 7 2.30 -1.79 -21.67
N PHE A 8 2.82 -1.87 -20.42
CA PHE A 8 2.57 -3.00 -19.54
C PHE A 8 1.07 -3.29 -19.38
N SER A 9 0.73 -4.56 -19.48
CA SER A 9 -0.58 -5.09 -19.12
C SER A 9 -0.45 -6.28 -18.16
N TRP A 10 -1.49 -6.54 -17.37
CA TRP A 10 -1.46 -7.69 -16.45
C TRP A 10 -1.28 -9.03 -17.17
N ASP A 11 -1.69 -9.11 -18.45
CA ASP A 11 -1.49 -10.30 -19.28
C ASP A 11 -0.02 -10.63 -19.56
N ASP A 12 0.89 -9.67 -19.45
CA ASP A 12 2.33 -9.88 -19.60
C ASP A 12 2.94 -10.75 -18.49
N LEU A 13 2.21 -10.94 -17.40
CA LEU A 13 2.62 -11.82 -16.30
C LEU A 13 2.37 -13.31 -16.59
N LYS A 14 1.59 -13.66 -17.62
CA LYS A 14 1.30 -15.07 -17.95
C LYS A 14 2.58 -15.81 -18.35
N GLY A 15 2.81 -16.94 -17.69
CA GLY A 15 4.02 -17.75 -17.88
C GLY A 15 5.29 -17.19 -17.23
N LYS A 16 5.18 -16.16 -16.39
CA LYS A 16 6.30 -15.48 -15.72
C LYS A 16 6.47 -15.89 -14.28
N ASP A 17 7.68 -15.67 -13.77
CA ASP A 17 8.03 -15.82 -12.36
C ASP A 17 7.94 -14.46 -11.64
N VAL A 18 7.22 -14.40 -10.51
CA VAL A 18 7.01 -13.20 -9.72
C VAL A 18 7.39 -13.44 -8.26
N LEU A 19 8.18 -12.54 -7.68
CA LEU A 19 8.39 -12.49 -6.23
C LEU A 19 7.19 -11.80 -5.60
N GLY A 20 6.26 -12.58 -5.04
CA GLY A 20 4.99 -12.08 -4.49
C GLY A 20 5.07 -11.65 -3.02
N GLY A 21 6.17 -11.96 -2.36
CA GLY A 21 6.27 -11.83 -0.91
C GLY A 21 5.50 -12.90 -0.17
N ARG A 22 5.37 -12.74 1.14
CA ARG A 22 4.78 -13.74 2.03
C ARG A 22 3.29 -14.00 1.72
N LYS A 23 2.91 -15.28 1.59
CA LYS A 23 1.50 -15.69 1.46
C LYS A 23 0.65 -15.13 2.59
N GLY A 24 -0.54 -14.62 2.24
CA GLY A 24 -1.47 -14.00 3.17
C GLY A 24 -0.99 -12.63 3.69
N GLY A 25 0.08 -12.08 3.13
CA GLY A 25 0.45 -10.68 3.29
C GLY A 25 -0.44 -9.78 2.43
N MET A 26 -0.75 -8.58 2.90
CA MET A 26 -1.64 -7.67 2.16
C MET A 26 -1.20 -7.42 0.71
N PRO A 27 0.07 -7.14 0.39
CA PRO A 27 0.48 -6.95 -1.00
C PRO A 27 0.28 -8.18 -1.88
N GLU A 28 0.55 -9.36 -1.37
CA GLU A 28 0.36 -10.61 -2.09
C GLU A 28 -1.13 -10.88 -2.35
N MET A 29 -1.98 -10.69 -1.35
CA MET A 29 -3.44 -10.84 -1.50
C MET A 29 -4.03 -9.84 -2.49
N VAL A 30 -3.59 -8.58 -2.46
CA VAL A 30 -3.99 -7.55 -3.43
C VAL A 30 -3.53 -7.90 -4.84
N PHE A 31 -2.31 -8.41 -4.99
CA PHE A 31 -1.79 -8.86 -6.28
C PHE A 31 -2.64 -10.00 -6.85
N GLU A 32 -2.92 -11.04 -6.08
CA GLU A 32 -3.80 -12.13 -6.52
C GLU A 32 -5.21 -11.64 -6.86
N TYR A 33 -5.74 -10.69 -6.09
CA TYR A 33 -7.04 -10.06 -6.37
C TYR A 33 -7.04 -9.35 -7.72
N ILE A 34 -6.00 -8.55 -8.03
CA ILE A 34 -5.87 -7.86 -9.31
C ILE A 34 -5.75 -8.86 -10.47
N LEU A 35 -4.95 -9.92 -10.31
CA LEU A 35 -4.83 -10.99 -11.31
C LEU A 35 -6.20 -11.60 -11.62
N LYS A 36 -6.94 -11.99 -10.60
CA LYS A 36 -8.29 -12.57 -10.75
C LYS A 36 -9.27 -11.60 -11.41
N LYS A 37 -9.21 -10.31 -11.04
CA LYS A 37 -10.00 -9.24 -11.66
C LYS A 37 -9.73 -9.09 -13.16
N ASN A 38 -8.51 -9.37 -13.59
CA ASN A 38 -8.09 -9.39 -14.99
C ASN A 38 -8.24 -10.76 -15.67
N GLY A 39 -8.91 -11.73 -15.04
CA GLY A 39 -9.14 -13.06 -15.62
C GLY A 39 -7.92 -13.97 -15.60
N ILE A 40 -6.90 -13.65 -14.82
CA ILE A 40 -5.65 -14.40 -14.69
C ILE A 40 -5.74 -15.29 -13.44
N ASN A 41 -5.45 -16.58 -13.62
CA ASN A 41 -5.44 -17.52 -12.49
C ASN A 41 -4.05 -17.52 -11.82
N PRO A 42 -3.92 -17.03 -10.56
CA PRO A 42 -2.62 -16.91 -9.90
C PRO A 42 -1.89 -18.24 -9.68
N GLN A 43 -2.61 -19.38 -9.64
CA GLN A 43 -2.04 -20.70 -9.41
C GLN A 43 -1.72 -21.47 -10.70
N LYS A 44 -2.14 -20.96 -11.89
CA LYS A 44 -2.00 -21.69 -13.15
C LYS A 44 -1.29 -20.91 -14.24
N ASP A 45 -1.53 -19.60 -14.29
CA ASP A 45 -1.12 -18.77 -15.41
C ASP A 45 0.27 -18.16 -15.22
N LEU A 46 0.78 -18.15 -13.98
CA LEU A 46 2.11 -17.65 -13.63
C LEU A 46 2.66 -18.39 -12.40
N SER A 47 3.92 -18.15 -12.07
CA SER A 47 4.59 -18.69 -10.88
C SER A 47 4.80 -17.58 -9.86
N ILE A 48 4.18 -17.67 -8.68
CA ILE A 48 4.33 -16.69 -7.60
C ILE A 48 5.17 -17.30 -6.47
N ASN A 49 6.38 -16.79 -6.27
CA ASN A 49 7.21 -17.18 -5.14
C ASN A 49 6.77 -16.41 -3.89
N GLN A 50 6.20 -17.13 -2.93
CA GLN A 50 5.67 -16.62 -1.67
C GLN A 50 6.57 -16.98 -0.46
N SER A 51 7.77 -17.47 -0.70
CA SER A 51 8.69 -17.93 0.35
C SER A 51 9.71 -16.88 0.80
N ILE A 52 9.80 -15.76 0.08
CA ILE A 52 10.75 -14.68 0.37
C ILE A 52 9.98 -13.53 1.04
N ASP A 53 10.44 -13.13 2.23
CA ASP A 53 9.88 -11.97 2.93
C ASP A 53 10.17 -10.65 2.18
N PHE A 54 9.27 -9.67 2.27
CA PHE A 54 9.39 -8.37 1.61
C PHE A 54 10.69 -7.62 1.91
N GLY A 55 11.29 -7.82 3.07
CA GLY A 55 12.61 -7.25 3.39
C GLY A 55 13.77 -7.80 2.54
N SER A 56 13.54 -8.86 1.74
CA SER A 56 14.56 -9.55 0.95
C SER A 56 14.18 -9.68 -0.54
N THR A 57 12.98 -9.29 -0.95
CA THR A 57 12.51 -9.43 -2.34
C THR A 57 13.33 -8.59 -3.31
N ALA A 58 13.63 -7.33 -2.98
CA ALA A 58 14.45 -6.45 -3.81
C ALA A 58 15.86 -7.02 -4.03
N ALA A 59 16.50 -7.53 -2.98
CA ALA A 59 17.82 -8.16 -3.09
C ALA A 59 17.79 -9.45 -3.93
N ALA A 60 16.76 -10.28 -3.75
CA ALA A 60 16.57 -11.49 -4.55
C ALA A 60 16.32 -11.16 -6.02
N PHE A 61 15.53 -10.13 -6.29
CA PHE A 61 15.28 -9.63 -7.63
C PHE A 61 16.57 -9.08 -8.26
N SER A 62 17.31 -8.17 -7.63
CA SER A 62 18.60 -7.68 -8.11
C SER A 62 19.59 -8.83 -8.36
N GLY A 63 19.55 -9.88 -7.54
CA GLY A 63 20.34 -11.10 -7.69
C GLY A 63 19.92 -12.00 -8.86
N GLY A 64 18.95 -11.60 -9.67
CA GLY A 64 18.54 -12.32 -10.89
C GLY A 64 17.41 -13.33 -10.69
N GLN A 65 16.74 -13.34 -9.53
CA GLN A 65 15.56 -14.19 -9.33
C GLN A 65 14.31 -13.53 -9.90
N ALA A 66 13.48 -14.32 -10.55
CA ALA A 66 12.19 -13.98 -11.16
C ALA A 66 12.24 -12.89 -12.25
N ASP A 67 11.15 -12.75 -12.98
CA ASP A 67 10.94 -11.73 -14.02
C ASP A 67 10.37 -10.43 -13.44
N TYR A 68 9.56 -10.55 -12.40
CA TYR A 68 8.88 -9.45 -11.71
C TYR A 68 9.00 -9.58 -10.19
N THR A 69 8.88 -8.46 -9.51
CA THR A 69 8.82 -8.41 -8.03
C THR A 69 7.76 -7.42 -7.58
N ILE A 70 7.16 -7.68 -6.42
CA ILE A 70 6.29 -6.74 -5.72
C ILE A 70 7.14 -6.04 -4.66
N GLU A 71 7.21 -4.72 -4.74
CA GLU A 71 8.03 -3.93 -3.83
C GLU A 71 7.25 -2.79 -3.19
N PHE A 72 7.66 -2.43 -1.99
CA PHE A 72 7.32 -1.17 -1.36
C PHE A 72 8.38 -0.10 -1.63
N GLU A 73 8.01 1.16 -1.39
CA GLU A 73 9.00 2.21 -1.27
C GLU A 73 9.73 2.14 0.10
N PRO A 74 11.03 2.42 0.18
CA PRO A 74 11.90 2.96 -0.87
C PRO A 74 12.53 1.93 -1.82
N SER A 75 12.27 0.64 -1.65
CA SER A 75 12.94 -0.42 -2.43
C SER A 75 12.67 -0.33 -3.93
N ALA A 76 11.45 0.01 -4.33
CA ALA A 76 11.10 0.17 -5.74
C ALA A 76 11.93 1.28 -6.40
N THR A 77 11.98 2.47 -5.79
CA THR A 77 12.81 3.58 -6.29
C THR A 77 14.31 3.25 -6.26
N ALA A 78 14.78 2.49 -5.26
CA ALA A 78 16.18 2.06 -5.21
C ALA A 78 16.55 1.12 -6.37
N LEU A 79 15.68 0.15 -6.72
CA LEU A 79 15.88 -0.73 -7.87
C LEU A 79 15.97 0.05 -9.19
N GLU A 80 15.14 1.10 -9.36
CA GLU A 80 15.22 1.98 -10.53
C GLU A 80 16.53 2.78 -10.56
N ALA A 81 16.94 3.35 -9.43
CA ALA A 81 18.20 4.11 -9.33
C ALA A 81 19.44 3.25 -9.63
N GLU A 82 19.39 1.97 -9.31
CA GLU A 82 20.45 0.99 -9.60
C GLU A 82 20.34 0.40 -11.02
N ASN A 83 19.34 0.76 -11.81
CA ASN A 83 19.00 0.13 -13.09
C ASN A 83 18.83 -1.39 -12.99
N SER A 84 18.36 -1.87 -11.84
CA SER A 84 18.12 -3.28 -11.55
C SER A 84 16.66 -3.70 -11.75
N GLY A 85 15.76 -2.73 -11.87
CA GLY A 85 14.34 -2.93 -12.12
C GLY A 85 13.61 -1.64 -12.42
N TYR A 86 12.39 -1.75 -12.90
CA TYR A 86 11.54 -0.64 -13.33
C TYR A 86 10.12 -0.85 -12.79
N VAL A 87 9.52 0.20 -12.26
CA VAL A 87 8.12 0.18 -11.84
C VAL A 87 7.23 0.22 -13.08
N VAL A 88 6.39 -0.80 -13.26
CA VAL A 88 5.51 -0.95 -14.44
C VAL A 88 4.04 -0.85 -14.09
N ALA A 89 3.67 -1.06 -12.83
CA ALA A 89 2.29 -0.94 -12.35
C ALA A 89 2.25 -0.61 -10.85
N SER A 90 1.14 -0.06 -10.41
CA SER A 90 0.84 0.18 -9.00
C SER A 90 -0.32 -0.71 -8.55
N LEU A 91 -0.06 -1.58 -7.57
CA LEU A 91 -1.13 -2.37 -6.96
C LEU A 91 -2.18 -1.47 -6.30
N GLY A 92 -1.76 -0.34 -5.73
CA GLY A 92 -2.67 0.60 -5.09
C GLY A 92 -3.64 1.28 -6.06
N VAL A 93 -3.21 1.54 -7.29
CA VAL A 93 -4.08 2.10 -8.34
C VAL A 93 -5.07 1.04 -8.85
N ASP A 94 -4.58 -0.15 -9.15
CA ASP A 94 -5.38 -1.18 -9.83
C ASP A 94 -6.33 -1.96 -8.90
N SER A 95 -6.02 -2.00 -7.58
CA SER A 95 -6.94 -2.58 -6.59
C SER A 95 -8.16 -1.73 -6.32
N GLY A 96 -8.07 -0.42 -6.52
CA GLY A 96 -9.02 0.55 -6.01
C GLY A 96 -8.66 1.02 -4.59
N TYR A 97 -9.50 1.87 -4.01
CA TYR A 97 -9.26 2.43 -2.68
C TYR A 97 -9.43 1.38 -1.58
N VAL A 98 -8.35 0.71 -1.25
CA VAL A 98 -8.30 -0.29 -0.17
C VAL A 98 -7.43 0.22 0.98
N PRO A 99 -7.87 0.14 2.25
CA PRO A 99 -7.05 0.53 3.38
C PRO A 99 -5.94 -0.49 3.60
N TYR A 100 -4.71 -0.02 3.78
CA TYR A 100 -3.57 -0.87 4.13
C TYR A 100 -3.28 -0.84 5.62
N THR A 101 -3.19 0.34 6.20
CA THR A 101 -2.96 0.52 7.63
C THR A 101 -4.05 1.38 8.25
N ALA A 102 -4.37 1.11 9.51
CA ALA A 102 -5.33 1.89 10.28
C ALA A 102 -4.87 1.99 11.74
N TYR A 103 -5.21 3.09 12.38
CA TYR A 103 -5.03 3.21 13.82
C TYR A 103 -6.16 2.49 14.54
N SER A 104 -5.82 1.68 15.55
CA SER A 104 -6.79 0.94 16.35
C SER A 104 -6.53 1.13 17.84
N ALA A 105 -7.59 1.05 18.62
CA ALA A 105 -7.51 1.09 20.08
C ALA A 105 -8.61 0.21 20.68
N LYS A 106 -8.39 -0.29 21.89
CA LYS A 106 -9.44 -1.00 22.63
C LYS A 106 -10.63 -0.08 22.86
N THR A 107 -11.85 -0.57 22.66
CA THR A 107 -13.08 0.19 22.91
C THR A 107 -13.14 0.78 24.32
N SER A 108 -12.67 0.03 25.34
CA SER A 108 -12.58 0.53 26.70
C SER A 108 -11.64 1.75 26.85
N TYR A 109 -10.52 1.78 26.09
CA TYR A 109 -9.61 2.92 26.08
C TYR A 109 -10.23 4.13 25.38
N LEU A 110 -10.89 3.94 24.24
CA LEU A 110 -11.62 4.98 23.53
C LEU A 110 -12.65 5.66 24.43
N ASN A 111 -13.44 4.86 25.15
CA ASN A 111 -14.48 5.35 26.06
C ASN A 111 -13.92 6.10 27.29
N ALA A 112 -12.79 5.64 27.82
CA ALA A 112 -12.14 6.26 28.98
C ALA A 112 -11.34 7.51 28.61
N ASN A 113 -10.85 7.65 27.38
CA ASN A 113 -9.91 8.69 26.97
C ASN A 113 -10.31 9.44 25.69
N PRO A 114 -11.58 9.85 25.51
CA PRO A 114 -12.04 10.44 24.24
C PRO A 114 -11.28 11.72 23.87
N ASN A 115 -10.87 12.52 24.86
CA ASN A 115 -10.11 13.75 24.62
C ASN A 115 -8.69 13.48 24.09
N ILE A 116 -8.04 12.41 24.53
CA ILE A 116 -6.72 12.01 24.06
C ILE A 116 -6.84 11.55 22.60
N ILE A 117 -7.81 10.69 22.31
CA ILE A 117 -8.06 10.19 20.95
C ILE A 117 -8.40 11.35 20.01
N GLN A 118 -9.26 12.30 20.43
CA GLN A 118 -9.56 13.46 19.59
C GLN A 118 -8.33 14.31 19.28
N LYS A 119 -7.48 14.58 20.30
CA LYS A 119 -6.24 15.34 20.08
C LYS A 119 -5.28 14.62 19.13
N PHE A 120 -5.15 13.30 19.27
CA PHE A 120 -4.36 12.47 18.38
C PHE A 120 -4.90 12.53 16.95
N THR A 121 -6.21 12.35 16.76
CA THR A 121 -6.86 12.43 15.45
C THR A 121 -6.71 13.81 14.82
N ASN A 122 -6.87 14.88 15.62
CA ASN A 122 -6.65 16.25 15.13
C ASN A 122 -5.19 16.49 14.68
N ALA A 123 -4.22 15.88 15.35
CA ALA A 123 -2.82 15.99 14.95
C ALA A 123 -2.55 15.27 13.62
N LEU A 124 -3.17 14.10 13.42
CA LEU A 124 -3.11 13.39 12.14
C LEU A 124 -3.76 14.20 11.02
N GLN A 125 -4.95 14.79 11.26
CA GLN A 125 -5.62 15.62 10.26
C GLN A 125 -4.75 16.81 9.83
N LYS A 126 -4.08 17.48 10.77
CA LYS A 126 -3.12 18.54 10.43
C LYS A 126 -1.98 18.05 9.52
N GLY A 127 -1.54 16.80 9.72
CA GLY A 127 -0.57 16.16 8.82
C GLY A 127 -1.15 15.95 7.42
N MET A 128 -2.40 15.50 7.32
CA MET A 128 -3.09 15.36 6.03
C MET A 128 -3.28 16.70 5.33
N ASP A 129 -3.69 17.74 6.06
CA ASP A 129 -3.85 19.11 5.55
C ASP A 129 -2.51 19.66 5.02
N PHE A 130 -1.41 19.37 5.72
CA PHE A 130 -0.08 19.74 5.28
C PHE A 130 0.27 19.03 3.96
N VAL A 131 0.07 17.72 3.89
CA VAL A 131 0.30 16.94 2.67
C VAL A 131 -0.52 17.47 1.49
N GLN A 132 -1.79 17.81 1.69
CA GLN A 132 -2.68 18.32 0.64
C GLN A 132 -2.30 19.74 0.14
N SER A 133 -1.58 20.52 0.92
CA SER A 133 -1.29 21.93 0.64
C SER A 133 0.17 22.23 0.28
N HIS A 134 1.05 21.24 0.28
CA HIS A 134 2.48 21.41 0.05
C HIS A 134 2.99 20.56 -1.12
N THR A 135 4.11 20.98 -1.69
CA THR A 135 4.76 20.25 -2.79
C THR A 135 5.46 18.98 -2.29
N PRO A 136 5.70 17.99 -3.16
CA PRO A 136 6.48 16.81 -2.81
C PRO A 136 7.84 17.12 -2.16
N GLU A 137 8.53 18.16 -2.62
CA GLU A 137 9.82 18.59 -2.06
C GLU A 137 9.69 19.16 -0.64
N GLU A 138 8.63 19.91 -0.37
CA GLU A 138 8.36 20.44 0.96
C GLU A 138 8.02 19.34 1.94
N ILE A 139 7.19 18.39 1.52
CA ILE A 139 6.85 17.20 2.31
C ILE A 139 8.10 16.36 2.58
N ALA A 140 8.88 16.06 1.53
CA ALA A 140 10.11 15.30 1.65
C ALA A 140 11.07 15.91 2.69
N LYS A 141 11.25 17.23 2.70
CA LYS A 141 12.08 17.93 3.69
C LYS A 141 11.59 17.74 5.12
N VAL A 142 10.26 17.73 5.34
CA VAL A 142 9.67 17.56 6.67
C VAL A 142 9.85 16.14 7.18
N ILE A 143 9.68 15.13 6.32
CA ILE A 143 9.74 13.72 6.70
C ILE A 143 11.17 13.13 6.68
N ALA A 144 12.10 13.73 5.94
CA ALA A 144 13.47 13.24 5.79
C ALA A 144 14.18 12.86 7.12
N PRO A 145 14.01 13.56 8.24
CA PRO A 145 14.61 13.15 9.51
C PRO A 145 14.19 11.76 10.01
N GLN A 146 13.06 11.23 9.53
CA GLN A 146 12.56 9.89 9.86
C GLN A 146 13.15 8.80 8.94
N PHE A 147 13.74 9.19 7.80
CA PHE A 147 14.27 8.29 6.76
C PHE A 147 15.77 8.54 6.55
N LYS A 148 16.54 8.34 7.62
CA LYS A 148 17.98 8.70 7.66
C LYS A 148 18.84 7.95 6.63
N GLU A 149 18.39 6.78 6.21
CA GLU A 149 19.10 5.91 5.24
C GLU A 149 18.76 6.24 3.78
N THR A 150 17.82 7.19 3.55
CA THR A 150 17.33 7.56 2.22
C THR A 150 17.63 9.04 1.96
N ASP A 151 18.24 9.35 0.84
CA ASP A 151 18.53 10.73 0.46
C ASP A 151 17.28 11.51 0.09
N LEU A 152 17.38 12.85 0.17
CA LEU A 152 16.23 13.74 -0.03
C LEU A 152 15.63 13.64 -1.45
N ALA A 153 16.45 13.40 -2.47
CA ALA A 153 15.97 13.30 -3.84
C ALA A 153 15.12 12.04 -4.01
N THR A 154 15.57 10.92 -3.46
CA THR A 154 14.81 9.65 -3.43
C THR A 154 13.48 9.82 -2.67
N ILE A 155 13.50 10.45 -1.48
CA ILE A 155 12.26 10.73 -0.73
C ILE A 155 11.31 11.59 -1.56
N THR A 156 11.81 12.60 -2.26
CA THR A 156 10.99 13.48 -3.12
C THR A 156 10.33 12.69 -4.26
N THR A 157 11.08 11.78 -4.90
CA THR A 157 10.54 10.90 -5.95
C THR A 157 9.42 10.00 -5.41
N ILE A 158 9.62 9.40 -4.25
CA ILE A 158 8.60 8.56 -3.58
C ILE A 158 7.34 9.37 -3.25
N VAL A 159 7.50 10.56 -2.69
CA VAL A 159 6.37 11.45 -2.37
C VAL A 159 5.62 11.84 -3.64
N SER A 160 6.32 12.20 -4.72
CA SER A 160 5.70 12.53 -6.02
C SER A 160 4.89 11.36 -6.56
N ARG A 161 5.45 10.15 -6.53
CA ARG A 161 4.76 8.92 -6.97
C ARG A 161 3.48 8.67 -6.18
N TYR A 162 3.52 8.80 -4.86
CA TYR A 162 2.32 8.64 -4.02
C TYR A 162 1.27 9.72 -4.24
N TYR A 163 1.69 10.94 -4.59
CA TYR A 163 0.77 12.00 -5.01
C TYR A 163 0.05 11.63 -6.32
N GLU A 164 0.78 11.20 -7.33
CA GLU A 164 0.26 10.81 -8.62
C GLU A 164 -0.71 9.62 -8.53
N GLN A 165 -0.48 8.72 -7.56
CA GLN A 165 -1.33 7.56 -7.29
C GLN A 165 -2.54 7.87 -6.40
N ASP A 166 -2.77 9.11 -5.98
CA ASP A 166 -3.81 9.51 -5.02
C ASP A 166 -3.79 8.66 -3.73
N THR A 167 -2.58 8.36 -3.24
CA THR A 167 -2.39 7.49 -2.07
C THR A 167 -2.87 8.13 -0.77
N TRP A 168 -2.71 9.46 -0.64
CA TRP A 168 -3.04 10.18 0.58
C TRP A 168 -4.40 10.83 0.51
N LYS A 169 -5.27 10.42 1.42
CA LYS A 169 -6.61 10.99 1.58
C LYS A 169 -6.55 12.43 2.11
N SER A 170 -7.60 13.19 1.84
CA SER A 170 -7.78 14.55 2.39
C SER A 170 -8.28 14.54 3.83
N ASP A 171 -8.89 13.44 4.28
CA ASP A 171 -9.42 13.27 5.63
C ASP A 171 -9.10 11.88 6.20
N LEU A 172 -9.41 11.70 7.47
CA LEU A 172 -9.16 10.46 8.22
C LEU A 172 -10.41 9.55 8.32
N ILE A 173 -11.44 9.83 7.55
CA ILE A 173 -12.69 9.05 7.59
C ILE A 173 -12.44 7.70 6.92
N PHE A 174 -12.49 6.63 7.72
CA PHE A 174 -12.37 5.27 7.22
C PHE A 174 -13.66 4.89 6.48
N ASN A 175 -13.57 4.78 5.17
CA ASN A 175 -14.72 4.61 4.29
C ASN A 175 -15.25 3.17 4.31
N GLU A 176 -16.56 3.01 4.36
CA GLU A 176 -17.23 1.70 4.41
C GLU A 176 -17.04 0.90 3.10
N GLU A 177 -17.05 1.56 1.94
CA GLU A 177 -16.79 0.88 0.67
C GLU A 177 -15.36 0.31 0.62
N SER A 178 -14.39 1.09 1.10
CA SER A 178 -12.99 0.64 1.20
C SER A 178 -12.83 -0.50 2.21
N PHE A 179 -13.57 -0.47 3.31
CA PHE A 179 -13.60 -1.57 4.28
C PHE A 179 -14.18 -2.85 3.66
N ASN A 180 -15.25 -2.74 2.88
CA ASN A 180 -15.85 -3.86 2.20
C ASN A 180 -14.92 -4.43 1.12
N LEU A 181 -14.23 -3.57 0.34
CA LEU A 181 -13.22 -4.01 -0.61
C LEU A 181 -12.08 -4.78 0.06
N LEU A 182 -11.64 -4.33 1.25
CA LEU A 182 -10.65 -5.08 2.03
C LEU A 182 -11.15 -6.48 2.38
N GLN A 183 -12.41 -6.60 2.81
CA GLN A 183 -13.00 -7.91 3.12
C GLN A 183 -13.16 -8.78 1.87
N ASP A 184 -13.50 -8.19 0.71
CA ASP A 184 -13.54 -8.92 -0.58
C ASP A 184 -12.18 -9.53 -0.92
N ILE A 185 -11.09 -8.77 -0.74
CA ILE A 185 -9.73 -9.23 -0.98
C ILE A 185 -9.36 -10.37 -0.03
N LEU A 186 -9.66 -10.21 1.26
CA LEU A 186 -9.38 -11.21 2.29
C LEU A 186 -10.17 -12.51 2.08
N GLU A 187 -11.44 -12.43 1.68
CA GLU A 187 -12.25 -13.60 1.32
C GLU A 187 -11.71 -14.30 0.06
N ASN A 188 -11.34 -13.51 -0.95
CA ASN A 188 -10.78 -14.02 -2.20
C ASN A 188 -9.46 -14.78 -2.01
N SER A 189 -8.66 -14.40 -1.02
CA SER A 189 -7.43 -15.08 -0.64
C SER A 189 -7.65 -16.28 0.28
N GLY A 190 -8.86 -16.44 0.85
CA GLY A 190 -9.19 -17.47 1.83
C GLY A 190 -8.78 -17.15 3.26
N GLU A 191 -8.31 -15.94 3.53
CA GLU A 191 -7.86 -15.49 4.86
C GLU A 191 -9.03 -15.01 5.75
N LEU A 192 -10.16 -14.60 5.17
CA LEU A 192 -11.37 -14.23 5.89
C LEU A 192 -12.44 -15.30 5.73
N LYS A 193 -12.90 -15.86 6.84
CA LYS A 193 -13.98 -16.87 6.85
C LYS A 193 -15.36 -16.27 7.08
N GLU A 194 -15.44 -15.16 7.78
CA GLU A 194 -16.69 -14.50 8.14
C GLU A 194 -16.46 -12.98 8.17
N ARG A 195 -17.33 -12.24 7.51
CA ARG A 195 -17.28 -10.78 7.46
C ARG A 195 -17.68 -10.17 8.78
N VAL A 196 -17.03 -9.06 9.10
CA VAL A 196 -17.38 -8.23 10.26
C VAL A 196 -18.20 -7.04 9.78
N PRO A 197 -19.33 -6.70 10.42
CA PRO A 197 -20.06 -5.47 10.15
C PRO A 197 -19.17 -4.24 10.38
N TYR A 198 -19.26 -3.26 9.48
CA TYR A 198 -18.45 -2.05 9.54
C TYR A 198 -18.56 -1.32 10.88
N GLU A 199 -19.78 -1.15 11.39
CA GLU A 199 -20.11 -0.45 12.62
C GLU A 199 -19.60 -1.14 13.90
N GLU A 200 -19.28 -2.43 13.84
CA GLU A 200 -18.70 -3.15 14.98
C GLU A 200 -17.18 -2.92 15.11
N LEU A 201 -16.50 -2.65 13.99
CA LEU A 201 -15.06 -2.52 13.98
C LEU A 201 -14.57 -1.08 13.79
N VAL A 202 -15.36 -0.23 13.13
CA VAL A 202 -14.95 1.11 12.72
C VAL A 202 -15.74 2.18 13.45
N THR A 203 -15.07 3.19 13.98
CA THR A 203 -15.70 4.44 14.43
C THR A 203 -15.09 5.64 13.71
N THR A 204 -15.94 6.45 13.10
CA THR A 204 -15.55 7.68 12.40
C THR A 204 -15.78 8.95 13.22
N THR A 205 -16.25 8.82 14.46
CA THR A 205 -16.66 9.95 15.31
C THR A 205 -15.55 10.99 15.49
N PHE A 206 -14.33 10.52 15.74
CA PHE A 206 -13.18 11.41 15.96
C PHE A 206 -12.66 12.01 14.65
N ALA A 207 -12.65 11.22 13.58
CA ALA A 207 -12.25 11.67 12.26
C ALA A 207 -13.18 12.75 11.71
N LYS A 208 -14.50 12.56 11.81
CA LYS A 208 -15.50 13.56 11.39
C LYS A 208 -15.38 14.88 12.13
N LYS A 209 -15.00 14.86 13.44
CA LYS A 209 -14.76 16.09 14.22
C LYS A 209 -13.42 16.74 13.90
N ALA A 210 -12.44 16.01 13.37
CA ALA A 210 -11.14 16.53 13.00
C ALA A 210 -11.13 17.15 11.60
N ALA A 211 -12.02 16.72 10.71
CA ALA A 211 -12.15 17.20 9.33
C ALA A 211 -12.82 18.60 9.22
N HIS A 212 -13.22 19.20 10.33
CA HIS A 212 -13.83 20.55 10.44
C HIS A 212 -12.97 21.46 11.31
#